data_67a75495617eaae9cefef402f32c601c
#
_entry.id   67a75495617eaae9cefef402f32c601c
#
_cell.length_a   1.000
_cell.length_b   1.000
_cell.length_c   1.000
_cell.angle_alpha   90.00
_cell.angle_beta   90.00
_cell.angle_gamma   90.00
#
_symmetry.space_group_name_H-M   'P 1'
#
loop_
_entity.id
_entity.type
_entity.pdbx_description
1 polymer ?
#
loop_
_entity_poly.entity_id
_entity_poly.type
_entity_poly.pdbx_seq_one_letter_code
_entity_poly.pdbx_strand_id
1 'polypeptide(L)'
;WHVAQMAGLSLPIFPVRHEYFVSVDADGMHPDLPVMRVPDASLYLRAEINGLLLGGWEPESLSLKPDEFKNGETPPRIDEDWDVMGWFIEQITPLYGKAADLGVRSIFKGWPTFVPDGKFIIGESQQLGGLVMAGGCNAHGVSGSAGIGRHVVESMLEPEPSDYVRSLSPDRFLDTEWDSAAAQTSAKRVYETYYGLGS
;
A
#
# COMPACT_ATOMS: atom_id res chain seq x y z
N TRP A 1 -1.06 2.36 12.91
CA TRP A 1 -1.45 1.66 14.14
C TRP A 1 -0.75 2.23 15.37
N HIS A 2 0.57 2.07 15.52
CA HIS A 2 1.28 2.43 16.76
C HIS A 2 1.13 3.89 17.18
N VAL A 3 1.18 4.84 16.24
CA VAL A 3 0.97 6.26 16.55
C VAL A 3 -0.44 6.50 17.10
N ALA A 4 -1.45 5.85 16.51
CA ALA A 4 -2.81 5.92 17.03
C ALA A 4 -2.91 5.31 18.44
N GLN A 5 -2.27 4.15 18.67
CA GLN A 5 -2.22 3.53 20.00
C GLN A 5 -1.55 4.44 21.05
N MET A 6 -0.47 5.14 20.70
CA MET A 6 0.17 6.11 21.60
C MET A 6 -0.79 7.23 22.02
N ALA A 7 -1.75 7.54 21.17
CA ALA A 7 -2.82 8.50 21.42
C ALA A 7 -4.07 7.87 22.06
N GLY A 8 -4.03 6.58 22.41
CA GLY A 8 -5.16 5.86 23.00
C GLY A 8 -6.23 5.44 22.00
N LEU A 9 -5.96 5.54 20.70
CA LEU A 9 -6.92 5.21 19.64
C LEU A 9 -6.58 3.84 19.00
N SER A 10 -7.61 3.06 18.66
CA SER A 10 -7.47 1.77 17.97
C SER A 10 -7.98 1.88 16.55
N LEU A 11 -7.10 1.82 15.57
CA LEU A 11 -7.42 1.93 14.15
C LEU A 11 -6.99 0.68 13.38
N PRO A 12 -7.82 0.17 12.44
CA PRO A 12 -7.52 -1.03 11.67
C PRO A 12 -6.57 -0.73 10.51
N ILE A 13 -5.31 -0.45 10.82
CA ILE A 13 -4.26 -0.18 9.84
C ILE A 13 -3.29 -1.36 9.86
N PHE A 14 -3.22 -2.14 8.78
CA PHE A 14 -2.44 -3.37 8.71
C PHE A 14 -1.29 -3.24 7.71
N PRO A 15 -0.06 -3.57 8.14
CA PRO A 15 1.07 -3.73 7.22
C PRO A 15 0.85 -4.95 6.33
N VAL A 16 1.02 -4.79 5.03
CA VAL A 16 1.02 -5.88 4.05
C VAL A 16 2.35 -5.88 3.33
N ARG A 17 2.99 -7.04 3.19
CA ARG A 17 4.25 -7.15 2.47
C ARG A 17 4.07 -6.72 1.01
N HIS A 18 5.04 -5.95 0.53
CA HIS A 18 5.13 -5.60 -0.88
C HIS A 18 6.57 -5.68 -1.34
N GLU A 19 6.77 -6.30 -2.49
CA GLU A 19 8.08 -6.48 -3.10
C GLU A 19 8.06 -6.07 -4.56
N TYR A 20 9.22 -5.62 -5.05
CA TYR A 20 9.50 -5.46 -6.47
C TYR A 20 10.99 -5.65 -6.72
N PHE A 21 11.35 -5.97 -7.94
CA PHE A 21 12.74 -6.08 -8.31
C PHE A 21 13.13 -5.11 -9.42
N VAL A 22 14.43 -4.86 -9.52
CA VAL A 22 15.07 -4.20 -10.65
C VAL A 22 15.97 -5.22 -11.32
N SER A 23 15.80 -5.40 -12.62
CA SER A 23 16.62 -6.34 -13.39
C SER A 23 18.02 -5.77 -13.68
N VAL A 24 18.93 -6.61 -14.09
CA VAL A 24 20.11 -6.21 -14.87
C VAL A 24 19.64 -5.58 -16.19
N ASP A 25 20.59 -5.17 -17.04
CA ASP A 25 20.25 -4.55 -18.32
C ASP A 25 19.31 -5.44 -19.14
N ALA A 26 18.27 -4.84 -19.68
CA ALA A 26 17.21 -5.53 -20.41
C ALA A 26 17.01 -4.87 -21.78
N ASP A 27 16.94 -5.69 -22.82
CA ASP A 27 16.77 -5.22 -24.19
C ASP A 27 15.51 -4.36 -24.36
N GLY A 28 15.67 -3.23 -24.98
CA GLY A 28 14.57 -2.30 -25.27
C GLY A 28 14.20 -1.39 -24.11
N MET A 29 14.82 -1.54 -22.93
CA MET A 29 14.59 -0.63 -21.82
C MET A 29 15.33 0.70 -22.05
N HIS A 30 14.60 1.79 -21.93
CA HIS A 30 15.11 3.15 -22.14
C HIS A 30 14.47 4.10 -21.13
N PRO A 31 15.21 5.04 -20.53
CA PRO A 31 14.68 5.94 -19.50
C PRO A 31 13.45 6.77 -19.91
N ASP A 32 13.29 7.03 -21.21
CA ASP A 32 12.16 7.82 -21.74
C ASP A 32 10.88 6.98 -21.95
N LEU A 33 10.92 5.66 -21.70
CA LEU A 33 9.74 4.84 -21.78
C LEU A 33 8.73 5.24 -20.69
N PRO A 34 7.43 5.29 -21.01
CA PRO A 34 6.41 5.58 -20.01
C PRO A 34 6.35 4.49 -18.93
N VAL A 35 5.95 4.89 -17.74
CA VAL A 35 5.53 3.94 -16.71
C VAL A 35 4.29 3.19 -17.20
N MET A 36 4.29 1.89 -17.03
CA MET A 36 3.19 1.03 -17.45
C MET A 36 2.52 0.37 -16.25
N ARG A 37 1.22 0.26 -16.31
CA ARG A 37 0.40 -0.59 -15.43
C ARG A 37 -0.33 -1.60 -16.28
N VAL A 38 -0.39 -2.83 -15.81
CA VAL A 38 -1.08 -3.96 -16.45
C VAL A 38 -2.11 -4.50 -15.46
N PRO A 39 -3.29 -3.87 -15.36
CA PRO A 39 -4.28 -4.24 -14.34
C PRO A 39 -4.71 -5.70 -14.43
N ASP A 40 -4.91 -6.23 -15.64
CA ASP A 40 -5.33 -7.61 -15.86
C ASP A 40 -4.30 -8.65 -15.37
N ALA A 41 -3.04 -8.26 -15.26
CA ALA A 41 -1.96 -9.08 -14.73
C ALA A 41 -1.53 -8.63 -13.31
N SER A 42 -2.21 -7.65 -12.71
CA SER A 42 -1.86 -7.06 -11.42
C SER A 42 -0.41 -6.55 -11.32
N LEU A 43 0.15 -6.03 -12.42
CA LEU A 43 1.54 -5.59 -12.50
C LEU A 43 1.67 -4.08 -12.71
N TYR A 44 2.82 -3.58 -12.30
CA TYR A 44 3.35 -2.28 -12.74
C TYR A 44 4.82 -2.42 -13.11
N LEU A 45 5.26 -1.62 -14.07
CA LEU A 45 6.63 -1.67 -14.55
C LEU A 45 7.07 -0.32 -15.12
N ARG A 46 8.37 -0.11 -15.11
CA ARG A 46 9.03 1.01 -15.78
C ARG A 46 10.47 0.67 -16.11
N ALA A 47 11.04 1.41 -17.03
CA ALA A 47 12.48 1.39 -17.19
C ALA A 47 13.17 1.96 -15.94
N GLU A 48 14.23 1.31 -15.50
CA GLU A 48 15.11 1.77 -14.43
C GLU A 48 16.55 1.72 -14.92
N ILE A 49 17.07 2.88 -15.32
CA ILE A 49 18.33 3.00 -16.08
C ILE A 49 18.21 2.19 -17.39
N ASN A 50 18.94 1.07 -17.53
CA ASN A 50 18.85 0.16 -18.66
C ASN A 50 18.13 -1.15 -18.31
N GLY A 51 17.63 -1.29 -17.11
CA GLY A 51 16.89 -2.45 -16.62
C GLY A 51 15.39 -2.21 -16.55
N LEU A 52 14.68 -3.24 -16.14
CA LEU A 52 13.25 -3.22 -15.88
C LEU A 52 13.00 -3.23 -14.37
N LEU A 53 12.30 -2.23 -13.85
CA LEU A 53 11.65 -2.32 -12.55
C LEU A 53 10.29 -3.01 -12.76
N LEU A 54 10.08 -4.13 -12.08
CA LEU A 54 8.84 -4.90 -12.13
C LEU A 54 8.36 -5.21 -10.72
N GLY A 55 7.11 -4.93 -10.46
CA GLY A 55 6.40 -5.28 -9.26
C GLY A 55 4.91 -5.50 -9.53
N GLY A 56 4.20 -5.95 -8.52
CA GLY A 56 2.79 -6.26 -8.67
C GLY A 56 2.08 -6.41 -7.33
N TRP A 57 0.86 -6.88 -7.41
CA TRP A 57 -0.03 -7.10 -6.28
C TRP A 57 -0.39 -8.58 -6.29
N GLU A 58 0.50 -9.39 -5.70
CA GLU A 58 0.38 -10.84 -5.69
C GLU A 58 -0.86 -11.28 -4.89
N PRO A 59 -1.50 -12.37 -5.27
CA PRO A 59 -2.52 -13.03 -4.44
C PRO A 59 -1.89 -13.65 -3.19
N GLU A 60 -2.70 -13.91 -2.18
CA GLU A 60 -2.27 -14.56 -0.92
C GLU A 60 -1.16 -13.80 -0.18
N SER A 61 -1.22 -12.47 -0.21
CA SER A 61 -0.23 -11.58 0.38
C SER A 61 0.02 -11.86 1.88
N LEU A 62 1.22 -11.56 2.35
CA LEU A 62 1.58 -11.65 3.76
C LEU A 62 1.22 -10.34 4.48
N SER A 63 0.50 -10.43 5.59
CA SER A 63 0.19 -9.29 6.45
C SER A 63 0.62 -9.55 7.88
N LEU A 64 1.08 -8.51 8.57
CA LEU A 64 1.38 -8.54 9.99
C LEU A 64 0.18 -8.04 10.79
N LYS A 65 -0.02 -8.62 11.98
CA LYS A 65 -0.84 -7.98 13.00
C LYS A 65 -0.01 -6.92 13.70
N PRO A 66 -0.59 -5.76 13.97
CA PRO A 66 0.12 -4.67 14.64
C PRO A 66 0.64 -5.02 16.04
N ASP A 67 0.04 -6.00 16.70
CA ASP A 67 0.44 -6.51 18.02
C ASP A 67 1.56 -7.57 17.96
N GLU A 68 1.92 -8.05 16.77
CA GLU A 68 3.06 -8.97 16.58
C GLU A 68 4.41 -8.28 16.78
N PHE A 69 4.45 -6.95 16.80
CA PHE A 69 5.63 -6.16 17.17
C PHE A 69 5.21 -4.94 18.01
N LYS A 70 6.01 -4.60 18.99
CA LYS A 70 5.67 -3.57 19.96
C LYS A 70 5.96 -2.17 19.41
N ASN A 71 5.31 -1.18 19.99
CA ASN A 71 5.64 0.23 19.71
C ASN A 71 7.13 0.51 19.97
N GLY A 72 7.78 1.10 18.99
CA GLY A 72 9.22 1.39 19.01
C GLY A 72 10.11 0.26 18.50
N GLU A 73 9.58 -0.93 18.26
CA GLU A 73 10.31 -1.99 17.58
C GLU A 73 10.34 -1.74 16.06
N THR A 74 11.43 -2.16 15.43
CA THR A 74 11.49 -2.18 13.96
C THR A 74 10.57 -3.28 13.43
N PRO A 75 9.77 -3.02 12.39
CA PRO A 75 9.00 -4.06 11.74
C PRO A 75 9.87 -5.26 11.37
N PRO A 76 9.34 -6.48 11.38
CA PRO A 76 10.10 -7.68 11.02
C PRO A 76 10.80 -7.51 9.67
N ARG A 77 12.02 -8.04 9.59
CA ARG A 77 12.75 -8.09 8.32
C ARG A 77 11.96 -8.92 7.33
N ILE A 78 11.91 -8.46 6.10
CA ILE A 78 11.35 -9.20 4.96
C ILE A 78 12.51 -9.95 4.30
N ASP A 79 12.44 -11.26 4.22
CA ASP A 79 13.30 -12.04 3.35
C ASP A 79 12.77 -11.99 1.90
N GLU A 80 13.66 -12.19 0.91
CA GLU A 80 13.23 -12.21 -0.48
C GLU A 80 12.29 -13.39 -0.73
N ASP A 81 11.13 -13.10 -1.32
CA ASP A 81 10.18 -14.13 -1.73
C ASP A 81 10.32 -14.40 -3.23
N TRP A 82 11.10 -15.42 -3.55
CA TRP A 82 11.37 -15.79 -4.93
C TRP A 82 10.15 -16.36 -5.65
N ASP A 83 9.18 -16.89 -4.92
CA ASP A 83 7.92 -17.37 -5.52
C ASP A 83 7.11 -16.18 -6.02
N VAL A 84 7.07 -15.09 -5.26
CA VAL A 84 6.44 -13.82 -5.69
C VAL A 84 7.17 -13.23 -6.90
N MET A 85 8.52 -13.23 -6.89
CA MET A 85 9.29 -12.76 -8.06
C MET A 85 9.02 -13.63 -9.29
N GLY A 86 8.96 -14.96 -9.12
CA GLY A 86 8.59 -15.90 -10.16
C GLY A 86 7.20 -15.63 -10.72
N TRP A 87 6.23 -15.36 -9.83
CA TRP A 87 4.88 -15.01 -10.24
C TRP A 87 4.85 -13.74 -11.10
N PHE A 88 5.59 -12.67 -10.73
CA PHE A 88 5.69 -11.48 -11.57
C PHE A 88 6.23 -11.79 -12.97
N ILE A 89 7.25 -12.64 -13.06
CA ILE A 89 7.84 -13.06 -14.34
C ILE A 89 6.82 -13.84 -15.18
N GLU A 90 6.08 -14.76 -14.59
CA GLU A 90 5.02 -15.50 -15.28
C GLU A 90 3.95 -14.57 -15.84
N GLN A 91 3.51 -13.58 -15.04
CA GLN A 91 2.48 -12.64 -15.46
C GLN A 91 2.95 -11.69 -16.57
N ILE A 92 4.22 -11.28 -16.60
CA ILE A 92 4.73 -10.34 -17.63
C ILE A 92 5.17 -11.04 -18.90
N THR A 93 5.52 -12.32 -18.86
CA THR A 93 6.06 -13.07 -20.00
C THR A 93 5.19 -13.00 -21.28
N PRO A 94 3.85 -13.04 -21.22
CA PRO A 94 3.01 -12.87 -22.40
C PRO A 94 3.17 -11.51 -23.10
N LEU A 95 3.57 -10.48 -22.36
CA LEU A 95 3.76 -9.12 -22.88
C LEU A 95 5.21 -8.84 -23.23
N TYR A 96 6.12 -9.42 -22.50
CA TYR A 96 7.56 -9.26 -22.68
C TYR A 96 8.23 -10.63 -22.59
N GLY A 97 8.30 -11.35 -23.71
CA GLY A 97 8.77 -12.75 -23.77
C GLY A 97 10.21 -12.98 -23.29
N LYS A 98 11.03 -11.92 -23.21
CA LYS A 98 12.40 -11.99 -22.64
C LYS A 98 12.42 -11.91 -21.11
N ALA A 99 11.29 -11.75 -20.47
CA ALA A 99 11.21 -11.60 -19.01
C ALA A 99 11.81 -12.80 -18.26
N ALA A 100 11.64 -14.01 -18.77
CA ALA A 100 12.15 -15.24 -18.15
C ALA A 100 13.69 -15.29 -18.09
N ASP A 101 14.37 -14.53 -18.94
CA ASP A 101 15.83 -14.50 -19.01
C ASP A 101 16.44 -13.32 -18.21
N LEU A 102 15.59 -12.50 -17.55
CA LEU A 102 16.06 -11.35 -16.80
C LEU A 102 16.80 -11.75 -15.53
N GLY A 103 18.06 -11.34 -15.41
CA GLY A 103 18.77 -11.39 -14.13
C GLY A 103 18.26 -10.31 -13.17
N VAL A 104 18.18 -10.63 -11.89
CA VAL A 104 17.81 -9.67 -10.83
C VAL A 104 19.04 -8.92 -10.34
N ARG A 105 18.98 -7.58 -10.34
CA ARG A 105 20.02 -6.71 -9.78
C ARG A 105 19.76 -6.43 -8.32
N SER A 106 18.54 -6.10 -7.96
CA SER A 106 18.13 -5.78 -6.59
C SER A 106 16.64 -6.01 -6.37
N ILE A 107 16.30 -6.38 -5.14
CA ILE A 107 14.92 -6.53 -4.67
C ILE A 107 14.67 -5.47 -3.61
N PHE A 108 13.54 -4.79 -3.73
CA PHE A 108 13.06 -3.81 -2.76
C PHE A 108 11.84 -4.38 -2.04
N LYS A 109 11.81 -4.17 -0.72
CA LYS A 109 10.82 -4.79 0.16
C LYS A 109 10.34 -3.78 1.18
N GLY A 110 9.06 -3.84 1.52
CA GLY A 110 8.48 -2.95 2.50
C GLY A 110 7.14 -3.44 3.05
N TRP A 111 6.67 -2.70 4.06
CA TRP A 111 5.41 -2.90 4.73
C TRP A 111 4.49 -1.70 4.51
N PRO A 112 3.97 -1.44 3.30
CA PRO A 112 2.91 -0.47 3.12
C PRO A 112 1.70 -0.86 3.96
N THR A 113 0.93 0.14 4.40
CA THR A 113 -0.21 -0.10 5.27
C THR A 113 -1.52 0.02 4.51
N PHE A 114 -2.44 -0.87 4.82
CA PHE A 114 -3.76 -0.96 4.22
C PHE A 114 -4.86 -0.88 5.28
N VAL A 115 -6.01 -0.38 4.87
CA VAL A 115 -7.20 -0.20 5.70
C VAL A 115 -8.33 -1.04 5.12
N PRO A 116 -9.18 -1.67 5.94
CA PRO A 116 -10.20 -2.62 5.49
C PRO A 116 -11.17 -2.12 4.42
N ASP A 117 -11.46 -0.82 4.41
CA ASP A 117 -12.37 -0.19 3.46
C ASP A 117 -11.66 0.45 2.26
N GLY A 118 -10.32 0.34 2.19
CA GLY A 118 -9.51 0.91 1.11
C GLY A 118 -9.45 2.44 1.07
N LYS A 119 -10.01 3.14 2.07
CA LYS A 119 -9.99 4.61 2.15
C LYS A 119 -8.86 5.08 3.06
N PHE A 120 -8.33 6.27 2.79
CA PHE A 120 -7.40 6.94 3.72
C PHE A 120 -8.06 7.22 5.06
N ILE A 121 -7.25 7.33 6.11
CA ILE A 121 -7.70 7.85 7.41
C ILE A 121 -7.15 9.28 7.51
N ILE A 122 -8.03 10.26 7.42
CA ILE A 122 -7.67 11.68 7.47
C ILE A 122 -8.65 12.41 8.39
N GLY A 123 -8.13 13.18 9.32
CA GLY A 123 -8.92 14.06 10.16
C GLY A 123 -8.65 13.90 11.64
N GLU A 124 -9.38 14.68 12.40
CA GLU A 124 -9.42 14.66 13.86
C GLU A 124 -10.48 13.66 14.33
N SER A 125 -10.20 12.97 15.44
CA SER A 125 -11.21 12.14 16.10
C SER A 125 -11.97 12.95 17.16
N GLN A 126 -13.27 12.74 17.27
CA GLN A 126 -14.07 13.28 18.37
C GLN A 126 -13.64 12.75 19.74
N GLN A 127 -12.98 11.57 19.77
CA GLN A 127 -12.46 10.97 21.00
C GLN A 127 -11.19 11.66 21.51
N LEU A 128 -10.46 12.39 20.65
CA LEU A 128 -9.21 13.04 21.01
C LEU A 128 -9.02 14.34 20.20
N GLY A 129 -9.38 15.47 20.80
CA GLY A 129 -9.20 16.77 20.20
C GLY A 129 -7.73 17.19 20.07
N GLY A 130 -7.40 17.93 19.01
CA GLY A 130 -6.07 18.46 18.74
C GLY A 130 -5.10 17.51 18.04
N LEU A 131 -5.50 16.26 17.76
CA LEU A 131 -4.71 15.31 16.98
C LEU A 131 -5.37 15.06 15.61
N VAL A 132 -4.80 15.60 14.56
CA VAL A 132 -5.20 15.30 13.18
C VAL A 132 -4.34 14.16 12.65
N MET A 133 -4.98 13.12 12.15
CA MET A 133 -4.35 11.95 11.60
C MET A 133 -4.32 12.00 10.07
N ALA A 134 -3.25 11.43 9.48
CA ALA A 134 -3.17 11.11 8.07
C ALA A 134 -2.42 9.79 7.93
N GLY A 135 -3.13 8.71 7.61
CA GLY A 135 -2.54 7.38 7.58
C GLY A 135 -3.36 6.38 6.77
N GLY A 136 -2.92 5.12 6.78
CA GLY A 136 -3.61 4.07 6.03
C GLY A 136 -3.69 4.38 4.54
N CYS A 137 -2.57 4.81 3.94
CA CYS A 137 -2.57 5.36 2.58
C CYS A 137 -2.71 4.31 1.47
N ASN A 138 -2.88 3.02 1.80
CA ASN A 138 -3.11 1.94 0.83
C ASN A 138 -2.15 2.01 -0.37
N ALA A 139 -0.85 2.17 -0.10
CA ALA A 139 0.23 2.37 -1.06
C ALA A 139 0.12 3.62 -1.98
N HIS A 140 -0.80 4.54 -1.72
CA HIS A 140 -0.96 5.80 -2.48
C HIS A 140 -0.31 7.03 -1.81
N GLY A 141 0.50 6.85 -0.77
CA GLY A 141 1.06 7.95 0.02
C GLY A 141 1.86 8.96 -0.80
N VAL A 142 2.65 8.49 -1.78
CA VAL A 142 3.43 9.37 -2.65
C VAL A 142 2.55 9.99 -3.73
N SER A 143 1.85 9.19 -4.51
CA SER A 143 1.01 9.67 -5.62
C SER A 143 -0.15 10.55 -5.15
N GLY A 144 -0.69 10.28 -3.97
CA GLY A 144 -1.79 11.04 -3.35
C GLY A 144 -1.35 12.20 -2.47
N SER A 145 -0.04 12.42 -2.27
CA SER A 145 0.48 13.33 -1.24
C SER A 145 -0.10 14.74 -1.27
N ALA A 146 -0.24 15.33 -2.44
CA ALA A 146 -0.82 16.66 -2.59
C ALA A 146 -2.31 16.70 -2.20
N GLY A 147 -3.10 15.70 -2.61
CA GLY A 147 -4.49 15.55 -2.24
C GLY A 147 -4.67 15.27 -0.75
N ILE A 148 -3.86 14.35 -0.21
CA ILE A 148 -3.84 14.05 1.22
C ILE A 148 -3.56 15.31 2.04
N GLY A 149 -2.50 16.06 1.68
CA GLY A 149 -2.15 17.31 2.35
C GLY A 149 -3.28 18.34 2.30
N ARG A 150 -3.94 18.51 1.15
CA ARG A 150 -5.11 19.37 1.00
C ARG A 150 -6.25 18.97 1.94
N HIS A 151 -6.57 17.68 2.00
CA HIS A 151 -7.65 17.18 2.86
C HIS A 151 -7.31 17.25 4.35
N VAL A 152 -6.04 17.11 4.72
CA VAL A 152 -5.57 17.37 6.09
C VAL A 152 -5.83 18.85 6.46
N VAL A 153 -5.44 19.78 5.60
CA VAL A 153 -5.66 21.21 5.83
C VAL A 153 -7.16 21.53 5.88
N GLU A 154 -7.96 20.97 4.99
CA GLU A 154 -9.41 21.12 4.98
C GLU A 154 -10.02 20.63 6.31
N SER A 155 -9.62 19.44 6.78
CA SER A 155 -10.12 18.89 8.05
C SER A 155 -9.74 19.72 9.28
N MET A 156 -8.65 20.51 9.20
CA MET A 156 -8.17 21.34 10.30
C MET A 156 -8.79 22.73 10.32
N LEU A 157 -9.06 23.31 9.16
CA LEU A 157 -9.35 24.73 9.05
C LEU A 157 -10.80 25.03 8.66
N GLU A 158 -11.49 24.10 8.02
CA GLU A 158 -12.87 24.32 7.61
C GLU A 158 -13.82 23.90 8.75
N PRO A 159 -14.72 24.77 9.18
CA PRO A 159 -15.74 24.44 10.21
C PRO A 159 -16.63 23.27 9.77
N GLU A 160 -16.88 23.14 8.47
CA GLU A 160 -17.63 22.06 7.83
C GLU A 160 -16.83 21.50 6.67
N PRO A 161 -15.95 20.51 6.90
CA PRO A 161 -15.24 19.84 5.81
C PRO A 161 -16.22 19.19 4.82
N SER A 162 -15.78 18.97 3.58
CA SER A 162 -16.58 18.29 2.56
C SER A 162 -17.02 16.88 3.00
N ASP A 163 -18.11 16.39 2.40
CA ASP A 163 -18.60 15.02 2.66
C ASP A 163 -17.52 13.97 2.42
N TYR A 164 -16.68 14.20 1.42
CA TYR A 164 -15.57 13.31 1.12
C TYR A 164 -14.58 13.28 2.29
N VAL A 165 -14.11 14.43 2.77
CA VAL A 165 -13.16 14.50 3.90
C VAL A 165 -13.80 13.93 5.17
N ARG A 166 -15.07 14.22 5.45
CA ARG A 166 -15.79 13.59 6.56
C ARG A 166 -15.83 12.07 6.45
N SER A 167 -15.98 11.53 5.24
CA SER A 167 -15.96 10.08 5.04
C SER A 167 -14.61 9.41 5.32
N LEU A 168 -13.55 10.19 5.43
CA LEU A 168 -12.19 9.73 5.75
C LEU A 168 -11.86 9.79 7.24
N SER A 169 -12.77 10.35 8.08
CA SER A 169 -12.58 10.47 9.52
C SER A 169 -12.19 9.15 10.17
N PRO A 170 -11.23 9.15 11.13
CA PRO A 170 -10.92 7.99 11.95
C PRO A 170 -12.14 7.46 12.73
N ASP A 171 -13.10 8.31 13.05
CA ASP A 171 -14.27 7.95 13.87
C ASP A 171 -15.13 6.85 13.21
N ARG A 172 -15.07 6.70 11.87
CA ARG A 172 -15.75 5.59 11.18
C ARG A 172 -15.31 4.20 11.65
N PHE A 173 -14.16 4.11 12.31
CA PHE A 173 -13.65 2.88 12.94
C PHE A 173 -13.68 2.93 14.46
N LEU A 174 -13.70 4.11 15.07
CA LEU A 174 -13.66 4.27 16.53
C LEU A 174 -15.05 4.18 17.16
N ASP A 175 -16.08 4.49 16.40
CA ASP A 175 -17.47 4.42 16.83
C ASP A 175 -18.11 3.04 16.64
N THR A 176 -17.35 2.08 16.09
CA THR A 176 -17.81 0.72 15.84
C THR A 176 -16.84 -0.31 16.40
N GLU A 177 -17.36 -1.41 16.94
CA GLU A 177 -16.54 -2.58 17.23
C GLU A 177 -16.15 -3.26 15.91
N TRP A 178 -14.87 -3.60 15.76
CA TRP A 178 -14.37 -4.36 14.64
C TRP A 178 -13.49 -5.52 15.08
N ASP A 179 -13.66 -6.66 14.42
CA ASP A 179 -12.85 -7.86 14.65
C ASP A 179 -11.49 -7.71 13.95
N SER A 180 -10.41 -7.89 14.70
CA SER A 180 -9.04 -7.69 14.19
C SER A 180 -8.69 -8.65 13.05
N ALA A 181 -9.13 -9.90 13.11
CA ALA A 181 -8.82 -10.89 12.07
C ALA A 181 -9.62 -10.63 10.79
N ALA A 182 -10.89 -10.26 10.93
CA ALA A 182 -11.73 -9.87 9.79
C ALA A 182 -11.22 -8.58 9.13
N ALA A 183 -10.83 -7.60 9.94
CA ALA A 183 -10.26 -6.33 9.45
C ALA A 183 -8.92 -6.54 8.73
N GLN A 184 -8.03 -7.38 9.27
CA GLN A 184 -6.79 -7.76 8.61
C GLN A 184 -7.04 -8.44 7.26
N THR A 185 -7.98 -9.39 7.22
CA THR A 185 -8.35 -10.08 5.98
C THR A 185 -8.88 -9.10 4.93
N SER A 186 -9.73 -8.15 5.35
CA SER A 186 -10.24 -7.12 4.45
C SER A 186 -9.15 -6.18 3.94
N ALA A 187 -8.20 -5.76 4.81
CA ALA A 187 -7.06 -4.94 4.41
C ALA A 187 -6.12 -5.66 3.42
N LYS A 188 -5.87 -6.96 3.64
CA LYS A 188 -5.16 -7.81 2.66
C LYS A 188 -5.88 -7.82 1.32
N ARG A 189 -7.19 -7.99 1.33
CA ARG A 189 -7.97 -8.01 0.08
C ARG A 189 -7.86 -6.69 -0.68
N VAL A 190 -7.79 -5.54 -0.01
CA VAL A 190 -7.53 -4.24 -0.65
C VAL A 190 -6.20 -4.25 -1.40
N TYR A 191 -5.16 -4.88 -0.84
CA TYR A 191 -3.89 -5.08 -1.52
C TYR A 191 -4.03 -6.01 -2.74
N GLU A 192 -4.57 -7.20 -2.55
CA GLU A 192 -4.68 -8.26 -3.55
C GLU A 192 -5.57 -7.87 -4.74
N THR A 193 -6.53 -6.98 -4.50
CA THR A 193 -7.44 -6.45 -5.52
C THR A 193 -7.14 -4.99 -5.89
N TYR A 194 -5.89 -4.56 -5.77
CA TYR A 194 -5.47 -3.16 -5.92
C TYR A 194 -5.88 -2.53 -7.25
N TYR A 195 -5.82 -3.29 -8.32
CA TYR A 195 -6.32 -2.89 -9.63
C TYR A 195 -7.75 -3.36 -9.90
N GLY A 196 -8.46 -3.81 -8.87
CA GLY A 196 -9.77 -4.39 -8.99
C GLY A 196 -10.64 -3.66 -10.00
N LEU A 197 -10.66 -4.20 -11.20
CA LEU A 197 -11.57 -3.81 -12.27
C LEU A 197 -12.91 -4.44 -11.88
N GLY A 198 -13.63 -3.76 -10.97
CA GLY A 198 -14.98 -4.04 -10.56
C GLY A 198 -15.49 -5.48 -10.79
N SER A 199 -15.39 -6.32 -9.77
CA SER A 199 -16.27 -7.48 -9.64
C SER A 199 -17.57 -7.06 -9.02
#